data_4da91b4f451061dd4bd254b703d917f5
#
_entry.id   4da91b4f451061dd4bd254b703d917f5
#
_cell.length_a   1.000
_cell.length_b   1.000
_cell.length_c   1.000
_cell.angle_alpha   90.00
_cell.angle_beta   90.00
_cell.angle_gamma   90.00
#
_symmetry.space_group_name_H-M   'P 1'
#
loop_
_entity.id
_entity.type
_entity.pdbx_description
1 polymer ?
#
loop_
_entity_poly.entity_id
_entity_poly.type
_entity_poly.pdbx_seq_one_letter_code
_entity_poly.pdbx_strand_id
1 'polypeptide(L)' 'MAKEKLTLDDHDYCQRLVDRHLDGHRPQSFDGLLVAAMMKADGPQLVRVAPVFPTLSSIIYSTRIDLEIKN' A
#
# COMPACT_ATOMS: atom_id res chain seq x y z
N MET A 1 -3.93 -13.08 25.10
CA MET A 1 -4.11 -13.31 23.69
C MET A 1 -3.47 -12.20 22.88
N ALA A 2 -2.68 -12.58 21.94
CA ALA A 2 -2.03 -11.58 21.10
C ALA A 2 -3.03 -10.97 20.14
N LYS A 3 -2.97 -9.68 20.00
CA LYS A 3 -3.77 -8.99 19.01
C LYS A 3 -3.04 -8.98 17.70
N GLU A 4 -3.76 -9.22 16.64
CA GLU A 4 -3.20 -9.02 15.33
C GLU A 4 -3.03 -7.54 15.09
N LYS A 5 -1.93 -7.22 14.45
CA LYS A 5 -1.68 -5.83 14.07
C LYS A 5 -2.24 -5.60 12.68
N LEU A 6 -3.49 -5.20 12.63
CA LEU A 6 -4.14 -4.88 11.37
C LEU A 6 -4.08 -3.38 11.14
N THR A 7 -2.86 -2.86 11.18
CA THR A 7 -2.64 -1.42 11.02
C THR A 7 -1.65 -1.16 9.90
N LEU A 8 -1.66 0.04 9.40
CA LEU A 8 -0.78 0.45 8.31
C LEU A 8 0.66 0.65 8.75
N ASP A 9 0.97 0.37 10.01
CA ASP A 9 2.35 0.31 10.50
C ASP A 9 2.92 -1.09 10.39
N ASP A 10 2.09 -2.10 10.21
CA ASP A 10 2.54 -3.48 10.13
C ASP A 10 2.88 -3.84 8.70
N HIS A 11 4.11 -4.28 8.48
CA HIS A 11 4.59 -4.58 7.14
C HIS A 11 3.79 -5.70 6.48
N ASP A 12 3.53 -6.77 7.22
CA ASP A 12 2.82 -7.92 6.64
C ASP A 12 1.40 -7.57 6.25
N TYR A 13 0.72 -6.79 7.09
CA TYR A 13 -0.62 -6.34 6.79
C TYR A 13 -0.63 -5.47 5.53
N CYS A 14 0.31 -4.53 5.45
CA CYS A 14 0.42 -3.66 4.28
C CYS A 14 0.71 -4.45 3.01
N GLN A 15 1.60 -5.43 3.12
CA GLN A 15 1.95 -6.24 1.96
C GLN A 15 0.75 -7.04 1.47
N ARG A 16 -0.06 -7.56 2.38
CA ARG A 16 -1.27 -8.28 1.99
C ARG A 16 -2.27 -7.38 1.29
N LEU A 17 -2.40 -6.14 1.76
CA LEU A 17 -3.29 -5.19 1.10
C LEU A 17 -2.84 -4.89 -0.32
N VAL A 18 -1.56 -4.71 -0.51
CA VAL A 18 -1.01 -4.43 -1.84
C VAL A 18 -1.17 -5.65 -2.74
N ASP A 19 -0.90 -6.85 -2.22
CA ASP A 19 -1.05 -8.08 -2.99
C ASP A 19 -2.49 -8.26 -3.44
N ARG A 20 -3.45 -8.01 -2.58
CA ARG A 20 -4.86 -8.13 -2.93
C ARG A 20 -5.23 -7.12 -4.02
N HIS A 21 -4.68 -5.92 -3.94
CA HIS A 21 -4.92 -4.93 -4.99
C HIS A 21 -4.39 -5.42 -6.34
N LEU A 22 -3.19 -6.00 -6.34
CA LEU A 22 -2.58 -6.50 -7.56
C LEU A 22 -3.35 -7.68 -8.14
N ASP A 23 -4.00 -8.46 -7.28
CA ASP A 23 -4.83 -9.58 -7.70
C ASP A 23 -6.20 -9.14 -8.23
N GLY A 24 -6.50 -7.86 -8.16
CA GLY A 24 -7.74 -7.34 -8.71
C GLY A 24 -8.91 -7.34 -7.73
N HIS A 25 -8.67 -7.56 -6.45
CA HIS A 25 -9.72 -7.51 -5.44
C HIS A 25 -10.24 -6.09 -5.28
N ARG A 26 -11.54 -5.96 -5.16
CA ARG A 26 -12.12 -4.65 -4.90
C ARG A 26 -11.80 -4.19 -3.49
N PRO A 27 -11.41 -2.93 -3.32
CA PRO A 27 -11.22 -2.40 -1.98
C PRO A 27 -12.56 -2.28 -1.27
N GLN A 28 -12.62 -2.82 -0.04
CA GLN A 28 -13.84 -2.82 0.74
C GLN A 28 -13.66 -2.14 2.09
N SER A 29 -12.52 -1.51 2.29
CA SER A 29 -12.22 -0.84 3.55
C SER A 29 -11.48 0.45 3.24
N PHE A 30 -11.36 1.30 4.26
CA PHE A 30 -10.55 2.50 4.12
C PHE A 30 -9.12 2.14 3.69
N ASP A 31 -8.55 1.13 4.34
CA ASP A 31 -7.16 0.74 4.06
C ASP A 31 -7.01 0.25 2.62
N GLY A 32 -7.95 -0.54 2.14
CA GLY A 32 -7.93 -1.01 0.76
C GLY A 32 -8.07 0.12 -0.24
N LEU A 33 -8.96 1.07 0.05
CA LEU A 33 -9.12 2.24 -0.80
C LEU A 33 -7.87 3.11 -0.80
N LEU A 34 -7.21 3.21 0.35
CA LEU A 34 -5.98 3.97 0.44
C LEU A 34 -4.90 3.36 -0.43
N VAL A 35 -4.75 2.04 -0.41
CA VAL A 35 -3.80 1.34 -1.27
C VAL A 35 -4.10 1.63 -2.73
N ALA A 36 -5.36 1.52 -3.14
CA ALA A 36 -5.75 1.78 -4.52
C ALA A 36 -5.40 3.21 -4.93
N ALA A 37 -5.67 4.17 -4.04
CA ALA A 37 -5.36 5.57 -4.31
C ALA A 37 -3.85 5.78 -4.43
N MET A 38 -3.08 5.19 -3.53
CA MET A 38 -1.63 5.36 -3.52
C MET A 38 -0.97 4.70 -4.73
N MET A 39 -1.56 3.63 -5.24
CA MET A 39 -1.05 3.01 -6.45
C MET A 39 -1.21 3.90 -7.67
N LYS A 40 -2.14 4.85 -7.61
CA LYS A 40 -2.38 5.80 -8.70
C LYS A 40 -1.80 7.18 -8.43
N ALA A 41 -1.29 7.42 -7.22
CA ALA A 41 -0.78 8.73 -6.85
C ALA A 41 0.46 9.08 -7.65
N ASP A 42 0.66 10.37 -7.93
CA ASP A 42 1.90 10.82 -8.54
C ASP A 42 2.97 10.96 -7.45
N GLY A 43 4.21 11.28 -7.89
CA GLY A 43 5.32 11.42 -6.96
C GLY A 43 5.08 12.40 -5.83
N PRO A 44 4.66 13.64 -6.13
CA PRO A 44 4.38 14.61 -5.06
C PRO A 44 3.31 14.16 -4.10
N GLN A 45 2.28 13.47 -4.59
CA GLN A 45 1.22 12.96 -3.71
C GLN A 45 1.75 11.87 -2.79
N LEU A 46 2.59 10.96 -3.30
CA LEU A 46 3.20 9.94 -2.47
C LEU A 46 4.10 10.55 -1.41
N VAL A 47 4.86 11.57 -1.77
CA VAL A 47 5.74 12.26 -0.82
C VAL A 47 4.92 12.85 0.34
N ARG A 48 3.75 13.38 0.06
CA ARG A 48 2.89 13.95 1.10
C ARG A 48 2.35 12.88 2.03
N VAL A 49 2.06 11.70 1.52
CA VAL A 49 1.45 10.62 2.30
C VAL A 49 2.50 9.86 3.09
N ALA A 50 3.73 9.79 2.59
CA ALA A 50 4.77 8.97 3.19
C ALA A 50 5.01 9.23 4.68
N PRO A 51 5.03 10.48 5.16
CA PRO A 51 5.24 10.70 6.59
C PRO A 51 4.11 10.16 7.47
N VAL A 52 2.91 10.06 6.90
CA VAL A 52 1.75 9.57 7.65
C VAL A 52 1.69 8.05 7.64
N PHE A 53 2.03 7.45 6.51
CA PHE A 53 1.98 6.00 6.34
C PHE A 53 3.30 5.49 5.76
N PRO A 54 4.40 5.57 6.54
CA PRO A 54 5.73 5.27 5.98
C PRO A 54 5.89 3.82 5.53
N THR A 55 5.37 2.87 6.30
CA THR A 55 5.49 1.45 5.94
C THR A 55 4.76 1.15 4.65
N LEU A 56 3.51 1.59 4.56
CA LEU A 56 2.70 1.34 3.38
C LEU A 56 3.29 2.05 2.16
N SER A 57 3.75 3.29 2.33
CA SER A 57 4.33 4.06 1.23
C SER A 57 5.58 3.39 0.68
N SER A 58 6.41 2.84 1.56
CA SER A 58 7.62 2.14 1.14
C SER A 58 7.29 0.92 0.29
N ILE A 59 6.31 0.13 0.72
CA ILE A 59 5.90 -1.07 -0.01
C ILE A 59 5.32 -0.68 -1.37
N ILE A 60 4.47 0.33 -1.40
CA ILE A 60 3.84 0.76 -2.65
C ILE A 60 4.87 1.31 -3.61
N TYR A 61 5.83 2.10 -3.12
CA TYR A 61 6.88 2.63 -3.96
C TYR A 61 7.69 1.51 -4.61
N SER A 62 8.11 0.53 -3.81
CA SER A 62 8.86 -0.61 -4.33
C SER A 62 8.05 -1.41 -5.34
N THR A 63 6.77 -1.62 -5.04
CA THR A 63 5.89 -2.37 -5.94
C THR A 63 5.74 -1.66 -7.27
N ARG A 64 5.57 -0.35 -7.26
CA ARG A 64 5.41 0.42 -8.49
C ARG A 64 6.66 0.39 -9.34
N ILE A 65 7.84 0.45 -8.70
CA ILE A 65 9.10 0.35 -9.42
C ILE A 65 9.21 -1.02 -10.08
N ASP A 66 8.88 -2.08 -9.34
CA ASP A 66 8.93 -3.43 -9.90
C ASP A 66 8.01 -3.58 -11.10
N LEU A 67 6.82 -3.02 -11.04
CA LEU A 67 5.88 -3.11 -12.15
C LEU A 67 6.39 -2.36 -13.38
N GLU A 68 7.06 -1.23 -13.18
CA GLU A 68 7.65 -0.49 -14.28
C GLU A 68 8.78 -1.26 -14.93
N ILE A 69 9.62 -1.89 -14.12
CA ILE A 69 10.75 -2.64 -14.64
C ILE A 69 10.29 -3.84 -15.46
N LYS A 70 9.21 -4.48 -15.03
CA LYS A 70 8.71 -5.66 -15.71
C LYS A 70 7.99 -5.35 -17.02
N ASN A 71 7.59 -4.13 -17.19
CA ASN A 71 6.95 -3.69 -18.42
C ASN A 71 7.98 -3.14 -19.37
#